data_d2278e78b96a65eb3e74fb69091fc32e
#
_entry.id   d2278e78b96a65eb3e74fb69091fc32e
#
_cell.length_a   1.000
_cell.length_b   1.000
_cell.length_c   1.000
_cell.angle_alpha   90.00
_cell.angle_beta   90.00
_cell.angle_gamma   90.00
#
_symmetry.space_group_name_H-M   'P 1'
#
loop_
_entity.id
_entity.type
_entity.pdbx_description
1 polymer ?
#
loop_
_entity_poly.entity_id
_entity_poly.type
_entity_poly.pdbx_seq_one_letter_code
_entity_poly.pdbx_strand_id
1 'polypeptide(L)'
;EYRDRAHGINLPSGWVSSTEYFLWEDNTIKGLFRLRHHLNDFLREGPGHIGYYIKEEYRHLGYATQGLQLCINKAWEIIPENEIYMSVQKDNTYSLKVQLNNGAYIHHKDIINYYTRISKRIGNL
;
A
#
# COMPACT_ATOMS: atom_id res chain seq x y z
N GLU A 1 -19.25 -5.06 3.71
CA GLU A 1 -18.22 -4.70 4.67
C GLU A 1 -17.07 -3.93 4.03
N TYR A 2 -16.52 -4.39 2.91
CA TYR A 2 -15.52 -3.58 2.20
C TYR A 2 -16.13 -2.29 1.69
N ARG A 3 -17.39 -2.35 1.27
CA ARG A 3 -18.12 -1.18 0.81
C ARG A 3 -18.29 -0.18 1.95
N ASP A 4 -18.60 -0.65 3.16
CA ASP A 4 -18.73 0.24 4.31
C ASP A 4 -17.41 0.92 4.65
N ARG A 5 -16.30 0.19 4.58
CA ARG A 5 -14.97 0.77 4.82
C ARG A 5 -14.63 1.85 3.81
N ALA A 6 -14.95 1.63 2.54
CA ALA A 6 -14.67 2.60 1.49
C ALA A 6 -15.43 3.89 1.68
N HIS A 7 -16.63 3.82 2.24
CA HIS A 7 -17.49 4.98 2.48
C HIS A 7 -17.36 5.55 3.89
N GLY A 8 -16.55 4.94 4.74
CA GLY A 8 -16.38 5.39 6.12
C GLY A 8 -17.58 5.11 7.02
N ILE A 9 -18.46 4.21 6.61
CA ILE A 9 -19.66 3.84 7.35
C ILE A 9 -19.34 2.68 8.29
N ASN A 10 -19.82 2.76 9.54
CA ASN A 10 -19.71 1.69 10.52
C ASN A 10 -18.27 1.29 10.85
N LEU A 11 -17.33 2.23 10.74
CA LEU A 11 -15.95 1.97 11.09
C LEU A 11 -15.78 2.01 12.61
N PRO A 12 -14.97 1.09 13.17
CA PRO A 12 -14.57 1.21 14.57
C PRO A 12 -13.82 2.51 14.82
N SER A 13 -13.87 2.98 16.05
CA SER A 13 -13.13 4.17 16.45
C SER A 13 -11.63 4.00 16.13
N GLY A 14 -11.04 5.02 15.53
CA GLY A 14 -9.62 5.01 15.18
C GLY A 14 -9.29 4.38 13.82
N TRP A 15 -10.28 3.84 13.12
CA TRP A 15 -10.09 3.32 11.77
C TRP A 15 -10.34 4.42 10.75
N VAL A 16 -9.71 4.29 9.58
CA VAL A 16 -9.95 5.19 8.45
C VAL A 16 -10.62 4.41 7.32
N SER A 17 -11.29 5.15 6.42
CA SER A 17 -11.86 4.53 5.22
C SER A 17 -10.77 3.88 4.39
N SER A 18 -11.10 2.78 3.75
CA SER A 18 -10.15 2.08 2.89
C SER A 18 -10.87 1.42 1.72
N THR A 19 -10.11 1.15 0.67
CA THR A 19 -10.59 0.41 -0.49
C THR A 19 -9.68 -0.79 -0.68
N GLU A 20 -10.27 -1.93 -1.00
CA GLU A 20 -9.51 -3.13 -1.30
C GLU A 20 -9.61 -3.42 -2.79
N TYR A 21 -8.45 -3.65 -3.41
CA TYR A 21 -8.33 -3.98 -4.82
C TYR A 21 -7.82 -5.40 -4.93
N PHE A 22 -8.47 -6.20 -5.78
CA PHE A 22 -8.02 -7.56 -6.06
C PHE A 22 -7.28 -7.56 -7.39
N LEU A 23 -6.13 -8.21 -7.41
CA LEU A 23 -5.37 -8.38 -8.64
C LEU A 23 -5.85 -9.67 -9.32
N TRP A 24 -6.53 -9.51 -10.46
CA TRP A 24 -7.13 -10.61 -11.21
C TRP A 24 -6.35 -10.88 -12.48
N GLU A 25 -6.21 -12.16 -12.81
CA GLU A 25 -5.73 -12.60 -14.11
C GLU A 25 -6.22 -14.02 -14.35
N ASP A 26 -6.68 -14.32 -15.56
CA ASP A 26 -7.19 -15.64 -15.94
C ASP A 26 -8.30 -16.15 -14.99
N ASN A 27 -9.20 -15.25 -14.60
CA ASN A 27 -10.31 -15.54 -13.68
C ASN A 27 -9.83 -16.00 -12.29
N THR A 28 -8.60 -15.66 -11.93
CA THR A 28 -8.00 -16.03 -10.65
C THR A 28 -7.53 -14.80 -9.91
N ILE A 29 -7.79 -14.76 -8.61
CA ILE A 29 -7.26 -13.69 -7.76
C ILE A 29 -5.81 -14.02 -7.43
N LYS A 30 -4.89 -13.17 -7.86
CA LYS A 30 -3.45 -13.33 -7.62
C LYS A 30 -3.00 -12.65 -6.34
N GLY A 31 -3.69 -11.59 -5.94
CA GLY A 31 -3.31 -10.82 -4.76
C GLY A 31 -4.35 -9.81 -4.36
N LEU A 32 -4.04 -9.10 -3.28
CA LEU A 32 -4.93 -8.14 -2.65
C LEU A 32 -4.11 -6.91 -2.26
N PHE A 33 -4.65 -5.73 -2.56
CA PHE A 33 -4.06 -4.46 -2.15
C PHE A 33 -5.09 -3.66 -1.38
N ARG A 34 -4.70 -3.16 -0.21
CA ARG A 34 -5.56 -2.29 0.60
C ARG A 34 -5.00 -0.88 0.55
N LEU A 35 -5.84 0.07 0.18
CA LEU A 35 -5.51 1.49 0.17
C LEU A 35 -6.34 2.20 1.23
N ARG A 36 -5.68 2.73 2.25
CA ARG A 36 -6.31 3.57 3.26
C ARG A 36 -6.34 4.99 2.73
N HIS A 37 -7.49 5.65 2.88
CA HIS A 37 -7.76 6.90 2.19
C HIS A 37 -7.06 8.12 2.79
N HIS A 38 -6.60 8.00 4.03
CA HIS A 38 -5.82 9.05 4.71
C HIS A 38 -5.11 8.41 5.89
N LEU A 39 -4.24 9.18 6.54
CA LEU A 39 -3.51 8.69 7.72
C LEU A 39 -4.13 9.22 9.00
N ASN A 40 -4.05 8.41 10.05
CA ASN A 40 -4.16 8.85 11.43
C ASN A 40 -2.81 8.63 12.10
N ASP A 41 -2.69 8.92 13.39
CA ASP A 41 -1.41 8.79 14.08
C ASP A 41 -0.88 7.36 14.04
N PHE A 42 -1.75 6.38 14.26
CA PHE A 42 -1.35 4.97 14.23
C PHE A 42 -0.80 4.58 12.86
N LEU A 43 -1.50 4.94 11.80
CA LEU A 43 -1.09 4.59 10.44
C LEU A 43 0.18 5.32 10.03
N ARG A 44 0.31 6.60 10.45
CA ARG A 44 1.47 7.42 10.10
C ARG A 44 2.75 6.82 10.67
N GLU A 45 2.68 6.23 11.84
CA GLU A 45 3.83 5.64 12.51
C GLU A 45 3.97 4.15 12.29
N GLY A 46 3.05 3.53 11.57
CA GLY A 46 3.01 2.09 11.38
C GLY A 46 2.70 1.67 9.96
N PRO A 47 1.51 1.07 9.71
CA PRO A 47 1.22 0.43 8.42
C PRO A 47 1.16 1.37 7.21
N GLY A 48 0.89 2.67 7.42
CA GLY A 48 0.79 3.61 6.31
C GLY A 48 -0.47 3.47 5.50
N HIS A 49 -0.41 3.93 4.22
CA HIS A 49 -1.55 3.95 3.31
C HIS A 49 -1.83 2.61 2.67
N ILE A 50 -0.80 1.86 2.30
CA ILE A 50 -0.96 0.68 1.43
C ILE A 50 -0.40 -0.55 2.12
N GLY A 51 -1.24 -1.58 2.20
CA GLY A 51 -0.82 -2.92 2.55
C GLY A 51 -1.18 -3.87 1.41
N TYR A 52 -0.41 -4.94 1.22
CA TYR A 52 -0.70 -5.85 0.13
C TYR A 52 -0.20 -7.25 0.41
N TYR A 53 -0.77 -8.20 -0.32
CA TYR A 53 -0.40 -9.61 -0.25
C TYR A 53 -0.55 -10.23 -1.64
N ILE A 54 0.46 -10.98 -2.04
CA ILE A 54 0.41 -11.80 -3.26
C ILE A 54 0.45 -13.25 -2.83
N LYS A 55 -0.43 -14.08 -3.40
CA LYS A 55 -0.44 -15.51 -3.10
C LYS A 55 0.92 -16.10 -3.39
N GLU A 56 1.37 -17.02 -2.54
CA GLU A 56 2.72 -17.56 -2.58
C GLU A 56 3.09 -18.10 -3.97
N GLU A 57 2.17 -18.81 -4.62
CA GLU A 57 2.42 -19.42 -5.93
C GLU A 57 2.59 -18.39 -7.05
N TYR A 58 2.23 -17.13 -6.82
CA TYR A 58 2.33 -16.06 -7.82
C TYR A 58 3.42 -15.05 -7.51
N ARG A 59 4.24 -15.31 -6.50
CA ARG A 59 5.34 -14.41 -6.14
C ARG A 59 6.50 -14.55 -7.13
N HIS A 60 7.30 -13.51 -7.23
CA HIS A 60 8.48 -13.45 -8.11
C HIS A 60 8.15 -13.49 -9.61
N LEU A 61 6.89 -13.16 -9.95
CA LEU A 61 6.43 -13.10 -11.35
C LEU A 61 6.08 -11.66 -11.77
N GLY A 62 6.39 -10.66 -10.93
CA GLY A 62 6.12 -9.26 -11.24
C GLY A 62 4.74 -8.77 -10.84
N TYR A 63 3.88 -9.62 -10.33
CA TYR A 63 2.51 -9.21 -9.96
C TYR A 63 2.49 -8.15 -8.86
N ALA A 64 3.32 -8.29 -7.84
CA ALA A 64 3.33 -7.33 -6.74
C ALA A 64 3.78 -5.96 -7.22
N THR A 65 4.82 -5.89 -8.02
CA THR A 65 5.34 -4.62 -8.55
C THR A 65 4.28 -3.94 -9.42
N GLN A 66 3.64 -4.71 -10.30
CA GLN A 66 2.61 -4.17 -11.19
C GLN A 66 1.37 -3.75 -10.41
N GLY A 67 0.91 -4.57 -9.47
CA GLY A 67 -0.25 -4.26 -8.66
C GLY A 67 -0.02 -3.05 -7.77
N LEU A 68 1.16 -2.95 -7.18
CA LEU A 68 1.49 -1.78 -6.35
C LEU A 68 1.52 -0.51 -7.20
N GLN A 69 2.05 -0.58 -8.42
CA GLN A 69 2.03 0.57 -9.33
C GLN A 69 0.60 1.07 -9.56
N LEU A 70 -0.33 0.15 -9.83
CA LEU A 70 -1.73 0.51 -10.05
C LEU A 70 -2.36 1.11 -8.80
N CYS A 71 -2.04 0.54 -7.64
CA CYS A 71 -2.56 1.04 -6.36
C CYS A 71 -2.02 2.44 -6.06
N ILE A 72 -0.76 2.69 -6.36
CA ILE A 72 -0.14 4.01 -6.20
C ILE A 72 -0.86 5.05 -7.05
N ASN A 73 -1.18 4.70 -8.29
CA ASN A 73 -1.91 5.63 -9.16
C ASN A 73 -3.27 5.99 -8.58
N LYS A 74 -3.97 5.02 -8.01
CA LYS A 74 -5.23 5.29 -7.33
C LYS A 74 -5.04 6.11 -6.06
N ALA A 75 -3.97 5.86 -5.32
CA ALA A 75 -3.68 6.61 -4.10
C ALA A 75 -3.58 8.10 -4.39
N TRP A 76 -2.91 8.48 -5.46
CA TRP A 76 -2.74 9.90 -5.79
C TRP A 76 -4.07 10.61 -6.10
N GLU A 77 -5.12 9.87 -6.45
CA GLU A 77 -6.45 10.44 -6.67
C GLU A 77 -7.25 10.61 -5.39
N ILE A 78 -6.86 9.91 -4.32
CA ILE A 78 -7.69 9.76 -3.12
C ILE A 78 -7.08 10.39 -1.89
N ILE A 79 -5.79 10.17 -1.63
CA ILE A 79 -5.17 10.59 -0.36
C ILE A 79 -4.89 12.09 -0.33
N PRO A 80 -5.04 12.74 0.84
CA PRO A 80 -4.72 14.16 0.98
C PRO A 80 -3.23 14.42 1.21
N GLU A 81 -2.49 13.41 1.66
CA GLU A 81 -1.07 13.57 1.99
C GLU A 81 -0.22 13.69 0.72
N ASN A 82 0.96 14.32 0.84
CA ASN A 82 1.87 14.51 -0.28
C ASN A 82 2.82 13.34 -0.50
N GLU A 83 2.81 12.39 0.40
CA GLU A 83 3.61 11.18 0.27
C GLU A 83 2.76 9.96 0.62
N ILE A 84 3.06 8.85 -0.03
CA ILE A 84 2.48 7.56 0.33
C ILE A 84 3.39 6.93 1.37
N TYR A 85 2.80 6.53 2.50
CA TYR A 85 3.51 5.87 3.60
C TYR A 85 3.27 4.37 3.53
N MET A 86 4.32 3.60 3.70
CA MET A 86 4.24 2.14 3.79
C MET A 86 5.24 1.64 4.81
N SER A 87 5.11 0.39 5.21
CA SER A 87 6.10 -0.28 6.03
C SER A 87 6.33 -1.69 5.51
N VAL A 88 7.46 -2.27 5.88
CA VAL A 88 7.81 -3.64 5.50
C VAL A 88 8.75 -4.20 6.55
N GLN A 89 8.56 -5.47 6.93
CA GLN A 89 9.47 -6.12 7.85
C GLN A 89 10.85 -6.26 7.21
N LYS A 90 11.89 -6.08 8.02
CA LYS A 90 13.28 -6.09 7.52
C LYS A 90 13.66 -7.42 6.88
N ASP A 91 13.05 -8.51 7.30
CA ASP A 91 13.33 -9.83 6.72
C ASP A 91 12.53 -10.11 5.46
N ASN A 92 11.58 -9.25 5.11
CA ASN A 92 10.79 -9.39 3.89
C ASN A 92 11.45 -8.64 2.75
N THR A 93 12.58 -9.17 2.29
CA THR A 93 13.38 -8.52 1.23
C THR A 93 12.63 -8.46 -0.09
N TYR A 94 11.76 -9.43 -0.38
CA TYR A 94 10.94 -9.42 -1.57
C TYR A 94 10.02 -8.19 -1.60
N SER A 95 9.29 -7.95 -0.51
CA SER A 95 8.36 -6.82 -0.46
C SER A 95 9.10 -5.47 -0.48
N LEU A 96 10.24 -5.38 0.21
CA LEU A 96 11.04 -4.16 0.15
C LEU A 96 11.45 -3.85 -1.29
N LYS A 97 11.90 -4.86 -2.03
CA LYS A 97 12.31 -4.68 -3.42
C LYS A 97 11.13 -4.20 -4.28
N VAL A 98 9.94 -4.75 -4.06
CA VAL A 98 8.73 -4.32 -4.77
C VAL A 98 8.48 -2.82 -4.54
N GLN A 99 8.61 -2.36 -3.30
CA GLN A 99 8.42 -0.95 -2.97
C GLN A 99 9.49 -0.07 -3.61
N LEU A 100 10.75 -0.47 -3.51
CA LEU A 100 11.85 0.29 -4.10
C LEU A 100 11.72 0.36 -5.62
N ASN A 101 11.29 -0.72 -6.27
CA ASN A 101 11.06 -0.74 -7.71
C ASN A 101 9.97 0.24 -8.13
N ASN A 102 9.08 0.62 -7.22
CA ASN A 102 8.02 1.59 -7.47
C ASN A 102 8.39 3.01 -7.03
N GLY A 103 9.65 3.26 -6.74
CA GLY A 103 10.12 4.59 -6.41
C GLY A 103 10.09 4.94 -4.94
N ALA A 104 9.84 3.97 -4.08
CA ALA A 104 9.89 4.22 -2.65
C ALA A 104 11.34 4.39 -2.17
N TYR A 105 11.48 5.13 -1.07
CA TYR A 105 12.75 5.24 -0.37
C TYR A 105 12.52 4.89 1.10
N ILE A 106 13.58 4.46 1.78
CA ILE A 106 13.52 4.16 3.21
C ILE A 106 13.64 5.49 3.96
N HIS A 107 12.54 5.88 4.62
CA HIS A 107 12.53 7.13 5.39
C HIS A 107 13.21 6.93 6.76
N HIS A 108 12.89 5.82 7.43
CA HIS A 108 13.52 5.45 8.70
C HIS A 108 13.26 3.97 8.97
N LYS A 109 13.83 3.49 10.05
CA LYS A 109 13.69 2.08 10.44
C LYS A 109 13.68 1.96 11.96
N ASP A 110 13.11 0.86 12.44
CA ASP A 110 13.27 0.43 13.83
C ASP A 110 13.88 -0.99 13.83
N ILE A 111 13.76 -1.72 14.95
CA ILE A 111 14.35 -3.04 15.06
C ILE A 111 13.70 -4.03 14.09
N ILE A 112 12.40 -3.87 13.81
CA ILE A 112 11.60 -4.85 13.07
C ILE A 112 11.35 -4.43 11.63
N ASN A 113 11.10 -3.14 11.40
CA ASN A 113 10.57 -2.65 10.12
C ASN A 113 11.43 -1.58 9.49
N TYR A 114 11.34 -1.50 8.15
CA TYR A 114 11.63 -0.30 7.40
C TYR A 114 10.32 0.46 7.20
N TYR A 115 10.40 1.78 7.28
CA TYR A 115 9.27 2.68 6.99
C TYR A 115 9.62 3.44 5.72
N THR A 116 8.83 3.20 4.67
CA THR A 116 9.14 3.68 3.33
C THR A 116 8.13 4.72 2.89
N ARG A 117 8.52 5.54 1.93
CA ARG A 117 7.67 6.58 1.39
C ARG A 117 7.88 6.75 -0.09
N ILE A 118 6.80 7.17 -0.77
CA ILE A 118 6.86 7.55 -2.17
C ILE A 118 6.39 9.00 -2.25
N SER A 119 7.24 9.87 -2.79
CA SER A 119 6.91 11.29 -2.92
C SER A 119 6.01 11.50 -4.13
N LYS A 120 5.05 12.41 -3.99
CA LYS A 120 4.18 12.78 -5.09
C LYS A 120 4.98 13.54 -6.13
N ARG A 121 4.86 13.11 -7.39
CA ARG A 121 5.48 13.84 -8.49
C ARG A 121 4.59 15.02 -8.86
N ILE A 122 5.23 16.15 -9.15
CA ILE A 122 4.52 17.35 -9.57
C ILE A 122 4.61 17.42 -11.08
N GLY A 123 3.50 17.08 -11.75
CA GLY A 123 3.48 17.02 -13.20
C GLY A 123 4.45 15.98 -13.71
N ASN A 124 5.17 16.30 -14.77
CA ASN A 124 6.17 15.42 -15.35
C ASN A 124 7.59 15.95 -15.11
N LEU A 125 7.77 16.48 -13.94
CA LEU A 125 9.07 17.02 -13.58
C LEU A 125 10.09 15.90 -13.40
#